data_e80fc87866412219251e04395024be86
#
_entry.id   e80fc87866412219251e04395024be86
#
_cell.length_a   1.000
_cell.length_b   1.000
_cell.length_c   1.000
_cell.angle_alpha   90.00
_cell.angle_beta   90.00
_cell.angle_gamma   90.00
#
_symmetry.space_group_name_H-M   'P 1'
#
loop_
_entity.id
_entity.type
_entity.pdbx_description
1 polymer ?
#
loop_
_entity_poly.entity_id
_entity_poly.type
_entity_poly.pdbx_seq_one_letter_code
_entity_poly.pdbx_strand_id
1 'polypeptide(L)'
;MAWYDEAVFYHIYPLGLTGAPEKNPYGEPVHRLRELFPWIQHIKEIGCNAIYIGPLFESEGHGYETTDYQKLDGRLGTNEDLKEFVSLAHQNGIRVIFDGVFNHTGRNFFAMQDIRKNRENSPYRDWYQNVNFWGNNEFNDGFSYDNWGGYNIMAKLNQRNPAVRDYICNVIRFWVQEFDVDGIRLDAADVLDFDFMKALRHTANEVKPEFWLMGEVIHGDYTRWVNEGTLHSVTNYHLHKALYSGHNDHNYFEIAHTVKRLYGMGGNKPDGLKLYNFVDNHDVERIYTKLSNKAHFTPVHVLLYTLPGIPSIYYGSEFGIEGKKTYGTDAPLRPHLELENYRNCLTENGYTKLIAALGRIRQSQPALSYGDYQELLLTNRQYAFSRNWNGTSVLVVVNNDDNEASFRLPAGNYGTYVGLLSGRKVSAEGGWIQVSVAGCSGDIYVAEECANWKESETVAIVNQNVEKVLVDDAITEKNNTQTVLDISDEMPHQEEPCKQVFFIEEASH
;
A
#
# COMPACT_ATOMS: atom_id res chain seq x y z
N MET A 1 -21.06 -7.86 -6.49
CA MET A 1 -19.73 -7.27 -6.80
C MET A 1 -19.62 -6.04 -5.93
N ALA A 2 -18.67 -6.05 -5.02
CA ALA A 2 -18.48 -4.94 -4.10
C ALA A 2 -17.51 -3.92 -4.70
N TRP A 3 -17.58 -2.65 -4.29
CA TRP A 3 -16.73 -1.58 -4.81
C TRP A 3 -15.23 -1.89 -4.69
N TYR A 4 -14.81 -2.57 -3.62
CA TYR A 4 -13.42 -2.92 -3.37
C TYR A 4 -12.87 -4.02 -4.27
N ASP A 5 -13.73 -4.76 -4.97
CA ASP A 5 -13.29 -5.74 -5.97
C ASP A 5 -12.63 -5.06 -7.18
N GLU A 6 -13.04 -3.84 -7.50
CA GLU A 6 -12.55 -3.03 -8.61
C GLU A 6 -11.63 -1.89 -8.16
N ALA A 7 -11.28 -1.85 -6.86
CA ALA A 7 -10.49 -0.77 -6.33
C ALA A 7 -9.05 -0.79 -6.85
N VAL A 8 -8.54 0.41 -7.10
CA VAL A 8 -7.13 0.75 -7.29
C VAL A 8 -6.82 1.81 -6.24
N PHE A 9 -6.04 1.42 -5.24
CA PHE A 9 -5.78 2.28 -4.09
C PHE A 9 -4.63 3.23 -4.30
N TYR A 10 -4.76 4.42 -3.73
CA TYR A 10 -3.68 5.34 -3.45
C TYR A 10 -3.50 5.47 -1.94
N HIS A 11 -2.32 5.11 -1.44
CA HIS A 11 -2.02 5.09 -0.02
C HIS A 11 -1.33 6.38 0.40
N ILE A 12 -1.87 7.07 1.40
CA ILE A 12 -1.37 8.34 1.95
C ILE A 12 -1.01 8.17 3.43
N TYR A 13 0.23 8.52 3.77
CA TYR A 13 0.64 8.78 5.15
C TYR A 13 0.59 10.31 5.39
N PRO A 14 -0.49 10.84 5.99
CA PRO A 14 -0.81 12.26 5.90
C PRO A 14 0.13 13.16 6.69
N LEU A 15 0.62 12.71 7.86
CA LEU A 15 1.59 13.48 8.66
C LEU A 15 2.90 13.74 7.89
N GLY A 16 3.38 12.71 7.15
CA GLY A 16 4.56 12.86 6.30
C GLY A 16 4.27 13.72 5.09
N LEU A 17 3.26 13.36 4.29
CA LEU A 17 2.95 14.05 3.03
C LEU A 17 2.75 15.56 3.22
N THR A 18 2.15 15.98 4.32
CA THR A 18 1.91 17.41 4.63
C THR A 18 3.04 18.07 5.43
N GLY A 19 4.13 17.37 5.71
CA GLY A 19 5.24 17.93 6.49
C GLY A 19 4.85 18.33 7.92
N ALA A 20 3.93 17.59 8.54
CA ALA A 20 3.53 17.83 9.92
C ALA A 20 4.70 17.62 10.90
N PRO A 21 4.76 18.32 12.03
CA PRO A 21 5.79 18.12 13.04
C PRO A 21 5.79 16.67 13.57
N GLU A 22 6.98 16.10 13.83
CA GLU A 22 7.12 14.73 14.35
C GLU A 22 6.39 14.52 15.68
N LYS A 23 6.47 15.50 16.59
CA LYS A 23 5.75 15.49 17.87
C LYS A 23 4.53 16.37 17.83
N ASN A 24 3.43 15.90 18.39
CA ASN A 24 2.22 16.68 18.50
C ASN A 24 2.40 17.77 19.58
N PRO A 25 2.32 19.05 19.21
CA PRO A 25 2.42 20.14 20.18
C PRO A 25 1.13 20.36 21.00
N TYR A 26 0.02 19.66 20.64
CA TYR A 26 -1.31 19.83 21.24
C TYR A 26 -1.78 21.30 21.27
N GLY A 27 -1.38 22.07 20.27
CA GLY A 27 -1.78 23.47 20.10
C GLY A 27 -3.06 23.67 19.29
N GLU A 28 -3.28 24.89 18.81
CA GLU A 28 -4.36 25.17 17.88
C GLU A 28 -4.21 24.35 16.60
N PRO A 29 -5.31 23.83 16.02
CA PRO A 29 -5.26 23.04 14.80
C PRO A 29 -4.64 23.81 13.62
N VAL A 30 -3.83 23.10 12.83
CA VAL A 30 -3.25 23.61 11.60
C VAL A 30 -3.82 22.84 10.43
N HIS A 31 -4.55 23.47 9.53
CA HIS A 31 -5.37 22.87 8.48
C HIS A 31 -4.54 22.26 7.32
N ARG A 32 -3.52 21.45 7.63
CA ARG A 32 -2.64 20.82 6.62
C ARG A 32 -3.36 19.81 5.74
N LEU A 33 -4.42 19.16 6.24
CA LEU A 33 -5.18 18.21 5.45
C LEU A 33 -5.77 18.86 4.18
N ARG A 34 -6.02 20.18 4.20
CA ARG A 34 -6.50 20.92 3.02
C ARG A 34 -5.46 20.96 1.88
N GLU A 35 -4.19 20.82 2.18
CA GLU A 35 -3.12 20.72 1.19
C GLU A 35 -3.26 19.44 0.33
N LEU A 36 -4.00 18.45 0.83
CA LEU A 36 -4.27 17.19 0.12
C LEU A 36 -5.50 17.25 -0.80
N PHE A 37 -6.30 18.30 -0.76
CA PHE A 37 -7.49 18.43 -1.62
C PHE A 37 -7.13 18.39 -3.12
N PRO A 38 -6.09 19.07 -3.61
CA PRO A 38 -5.66 18.97 -5.00
C PRO A 38 -5.17 17.56 -5.39
N TRP A 39 -4.65 16.77 -4.43
CA TRP A 39 -4.22 15.40 -4.67
C TRP A 39 -5.35 14.49 -5.10
N ILE A 40 -6.60 14.76 -4.72
CA ILE A 40 -7.77 13.97 -5.13
C ILE A 40 -7.91 13.95 -6.65
N GLN A 41 -7.69 15.09 -7.32
CA GLN A 41 -7.70 15.15 -8.78
C GLN A 41 -6.54 14.37 -9.40
N HIS A 42 -5.31 14.52 -8.88
CA HIS A 42 -4.15 13.75 -9.29
C HIS A 42 -4.38 12.23 -9.16
N ILE A 43 -4.89 11.79 -8.02
CA ILE A 43 -5.21 10.39 -7.73
C ILE A 43 -6.19 9.83 -8.76
N LYS A 44 -7.22 10.59 -9.12
CA LYS A 44 -8.17 10.23 -10.18
C LYS A 44 -7.48 10.13 -11.55
N GLU A 45 -6.62 11.07 -11.88
CA GLU A 45 -5.93 11.15 -13.18
C GLU A 45 -4.93 10.01 -13.39
N ILE A 46 -4.30 9.51 -12.32
CA ILE A 46 -3.45 8.32 -12.39
C ILE A 46 -4.23 7.00 -12.33
N GLY A 47 -5.57 7.05 -12.39
CA GLY A 47 -6.43 5.88 -12.48
C GLY A 47 -6.66 5.17 -11.16
N CYS A 48 -6.54 5.84 -10.02
CA CYS A 48 -6.98 5.34 -8.73
C CYS A 48 -8.42 5.76 -8.43
N ASN A 49 -9.18 4.88 -7.77
CA ASN A 49 -10.57 5.09 -7.39
C ASN A 49 -10.84 4.82 -5.91
N ALA A 50 -9.79 4.60 -5.14
CA ALA A 50 -9.85 4.43 -3.69
C ALA A 50 -8.62 5.06 -3.03
N ILE A 51 -8.80 5.61 -1.84
CA ILE A 51 -7.74 6.16 -0.98
C ILE A 51 -7.70 5.35 0.32
N TYR A 52 -6.50 4.89 0.69
CA TYR A 52 -6.17 4.53 2.04
C TYR A 52 -5.38 5.68 2.66
N ILE A 53 -5.91 6.30 3.70
CA ILE A 53 -5.28 7.42 4.39
C ILE A 53 -5.18 7.16 5.89
N GLY A 54 -4.01 7.32 6.45
CA GLY A 54 -3.78 7.18 7.88
C GLY A 54 -2.32 6.99 8.27
N PRO A 55 -2.08 7.04 9.57
CA PRO A 55 -3.02 7.34 10.67
C PRO A 55 -3.47 8.82 10.67
N LEU A 56 -4.73 9.05 11.09
CA LEU A 56 -5.37 10.38 11.01
C LEU A 56 -5.67 11.01 12.37
N PHE A 57 -5.97 10.18 13.39
CA PHE A 57 -6.54 10.66 14.65
C PHE A 57 -5.47 11.11 15.63
N GLU A 58 -5.86 11.94 16.60
CA GLU A 58 -4.93 12.58 17.54
C GLU A 58 -3.98 11.54 18.15
N SER A 59 -2.69 11.86 18.09
CA SER A 59 -1.60 10.98 18.52
C SER A 59 -0.44 11.77 19.09
N GLU A 60 0.50 11.09 19.75
CA GLU A 60 1.65 11.73 20.38
C GLU A 60 2.78 12.07 19.40
N GLY A 61 3.00 11.21 18.39
CA GLY A 61 4.13 11.32 17.47
C GLY A 61 3.80 10.87 16.05
N HIS A 62 4.21 9.66 15.69
CA HIS A 62 4.08 9.15 14.31
C HIS A 62 2.66 8.73 13.88
N GLY A 63 1.67 8.90 14.76
CA GLY A 63 0.28 8.63 14.41
C GLY A 63 -0.27 7.32 14.97
N TYR A 64 0.59 6.38 15.33
CA TYR A 64 0.18 5.08 15.86
C TYR A 64 0.05 5.05 17.38
N GLU A 65 0.37 6.13 18.07
CA GLU A 65 0.14 6.33 19.53
C GLU A 65 -1.14 7.15 19.75
N THR A 66 -2.28 6.57 19.35
CA THR A 66 -3.57 7.27 19.35
C THR A 66 -3.98 7.72 20.75
N THR A 67 -4.35 8.99 20.89
CA THR A 67 -4.79 9.60 22.15
C THR A 67 -6.28 9.95 22.13
N ASP A 68 -6.86 10.15 20.95
CA ASP A 68 -8.31 10.33 20.77
C ASP A 68 -8.73 9.82 19.38
N TYR A 69 -9.59 8.80 19.35
CA TYR A 69 -10.10 8.22 18.09
C TYR A 69 -11.20 9.04 17.42
N GLN A 70 -11.73 10.07 18.07
CA GLN A 70 -12.86 10.85 17.57
C GLN A 70 -12.46 12.26 17.12
N LYS A 71 -11.18 12.58 17.27
CA LYS A 71 -10.61 13.88 16.94
C LYS A 71 -9.50 13.73 15.92
N LEU A 72 -9.62 14.41 14.77
CA LEU A 72 -8.52 14.55 13.83
C LEU A 72 -7.28 15.09 14.54
N ASP A 73 -6.10 14.58 14.21
CA ASP A 73 -4.85 15.11 14.74
C ASP A 73 -4.75 16.62 14.46
N GLY A 74 -4.53 17.42 15.51
CA GLY A 74 -4.47 18.86 15.38
C GLY A 74 -3.36 19.37 14.45
N ARG A 75 -2.36 18.55 14.17
CA ARG A 75 -1.32 18.83 13.16
C ARG A 75 -1.86 18.75 11.73
N LEU A 76 -2.96 18.05 11.50
CA LEU A 76 -3.64 17.89 10.20
C LEU A 76 -4.83 18.84 10.05
N GLY A 77 -5.49 19.21 11.16
CA GLY A 77 -6.64 20.12 11.11
C GLY A 77 -7.74 19.76 12.10
N THR A 78 -8.99 19.87 11.65
CA THR A 78 -10.20 19.61 12.43
C THR A 78 -11.04 18.50 11.78
N ASN A 79 -12.02 17.99 12.51
CA ASN A 79 -12.96 16.99 11.96
C ASN A 79 -13.69 17.51 10.72
N GLU A 80 -13.96 18.82 10.64
CA GLU A 80 -14.59 19.43 9.46
C GLU A 80 -13.66 19.33 8.22
N ASP A 81 -12.35 19.49 8.38
CA ASP A 81 -11.39 19.32 7.28
C ASP A 81 -11.41 17.86 6.76
N LEU A 82 -11.48 16.87 7.67
CA LEU A 82 -11.56 15.47 7.30
C LEU A 82 -12.88 15.13 6.60
N LYS A 83 -13.98 15.64 7.10
CA LYS A 83 -15.31 15.49 6.51
C LYS A 83 -15.36 16.06 5.09
N GLU A 84 -14.78 17.26 4.90
CA GLU A 84 -14.69 17.90 3.60
C GLU A 84 -13.80 17.10 2.64
N PHE A 85 -12.65 16.59 3.11
CA PHE A 85 -11.77 15.72 2.32
C PHE A 85 -12.49 14.47 1.81
N VAL A 86 -13.17 13.73 2.68
CA VAL A 86 -13.92 12.51 2.31
C VAL A 86 -15.06 12.85 1.34
N SER A 87 -15.80 13.93 1.61
CA SER A 87 -16.87 14.38 0.72
C SER A 87 -16.34 14.72 -0.67
N LEU A 88 -15.22 15.42 -0.77
CA LEU A 88 -14.58 15.77 -2.04
C LEU A 88 -14.09 14.52 -2.78
N ALA A 89 -13.53 13.55 -2.08
CA ALA A 89 -13.15 12.25 -2.67
C ALA A 89 -14.37 11.54 -3.26
N HIS A 90 -15.46 11.44 -2.50
CA HIS A 90 -16.71 10.83 -2.97
C HIS A 90 -17.31 11.55 -4.18
N GLN A 91 -17.30 12.87 -4.22
CA GLN A 91 -17.75 13.66 -5.38
C GLN A 91 -16.93 13.36 -6.64
N ASN A 92 -15.68 12.91 -6.48
CA ASN A 92 -14.81 12.48 -7.56
C ASN A 92 -14.88 10.97 -7.86
N GLY A 93 -15.81 10.25 -7.22
CA GLY A 93 -15.97 8.80 -7.41
C GLY A 93 -14.89 7.96 -6.71
N ILE A 94 -14.20 8.52 -5.72
CA ILE A 94 -13.12 7.88 -4.98
C ILE A 94 -13.61 7.46 -3.60
N ARG A 95 -13.46 6.18 -3.26
CA ARG A 95 -13.73 5.62 -1.93
C ARG A 95 -12.58 5.93 -0.97
N VAL A 96 -12.89 6.02 0.33
CA VAL A 96 -11.88 6.37 1.35
C VAL A 96 -11.94 5.36 2.49
N ILE A 97 -10.77 4.80 2.85
CA ILE A 97 -10.61 4.00 4.07
C ILE A 97 -9.60 4.65 5.02
N PHE A 98 -9.83 4.49 6.32
CA PHE A 98 -8.97 5.01 7.38
C PHE A 98 -8.09 3.92 7.99
N ASP A 99 -7.05 4.35 8.67
CA ASP A 99 -6.22 3.46 9.50
C ASP A 99 -6.83 3.31 10.89
N GLY A 100 -7.11 2.08 11.28
CA GLY A 100 -7.66 1.73 12.58
C GLY A 100 -6.60 1.14 13.49
N VAL A 101 -6.03 1.95 14.37
CA VAL A 101 -5.01 1.54 15.34
C VAL A 101 -5.71 1.05 16.61
N PHE A 102 -6.18 -0.21 16.59
CA PHE A 102 -7.05 -0.76 17.63
C PHE A 102 -6.37 -1.80 18.54
N ASN A 103 -5.11 -2.15 18.24
CA ASN A 103 -4.34 -3.04 19.11
C ASN A 103 -3.85 -2.35 20.37
N HIS A 104 -3.52 -1.06 20.30
CA HIS A 104 -2.89 -0.28 21.37
C HIS A 104 -3.32 1.18 21.31
N THR A 105 -3.03 1.92 22.37
CA THR A 105 -3.20 3.38 22.43
C THR A 105 -1.91 4.07 22.84
N GLY A 106 -1.82 5.37 22.60
CA GLY A 106 -0.83 6.23 23.22
C GLY A 106 -1.04 6.37 24.74
N ARG A 107 -0.03 6.86 25.44
CA ARG A 107 -0.07 7.05 26.90
C ARG A 107 -0.98 8.21 27.33
N ASN A 108 -1.24 9.17 26.42
CA ASN A 108 -2.15 10.28 26.68
C ASN A 108 -3.62 9.95 26.35
N PHE A 109 -3.93 8.71 25.96
CA PHE A 109 -5.32 8.24 25.86
C PHE A 109 -6.01 8.28 27.23
N PHE A 110 -7.27 8.70 27.28
CA PHE A 110 -7.98 9.00 28.53
C PHE A 110 -7.93 7.86 29.57
N ALA A 111 -8.06 6.62 29.12
CA ALA A 111 -8.05 5.46 30.02
C ALA A 111 -6.65 5.23 30.64
N MET A 112 -5.58 5.43 29.85
CA MET A 112 -4.22 5.32 30.38
C MET A 112 -3.88 6.49 31.32
N GLN A 113 -4.32 7.70 31.00
CA GLN A 113 -4.17 8.85 31.90
C GLN A 113 -4.87 8.62 33.25
N ASP A 114 -6.07 8.04 33.23
CA ASP A 114 -6.78 7.71 34.48
C ASP A 114 -6.04 6.65 35.30
N ILE A 115 -5.50 5.59 34.68
CA ILE A 115 -4.68 4.59 35.37
C ILE A 115 -3.43 5.23 36.00
N ARG A 116 -2.74 6.10 35.28
CA ARG A 116 -1.57 6.82 35.79
C ARG A 116 -1.90 7.67 37.02
N LYS A 117 -3.10 8.27 37.05
CA LYS A 117 -3.56 9.11 38.16
C LYS A 117 -4.14 8.31 39.33
N ASN A 118 -5.02 7.35 39.08
CA ASN A 118 -5.85 6.67 40.06
C ASN A 118 -5.37 5.25 40.39
N ARG A 119 -4.42 4.72 39.63
CA ARG A 119 -3.76 3.42 39.83
C ARG A 119 -4.77 2.28 40.01
N GLU A 120 -4.68 1.49 41.06
CA GLU A 120 -5.57 0.37 41.37
C GLU A 120 -7.06 0.77 41.49
N ASN A 121 -7.33 2.05 41.74
CA ASN A 121 -8.69 2.59 41.82
C ASN A 121 -9.27 3.03 40.48
N SER A 122 -8.47 2.97 39.40
CA SER A 122 -8.96 3.31 38.05
C SER A 122 -10.00 2.32 37.59
N PRO A 123 -11.16 2.78 37.04
CA PRO A 123 -12.13 1.92 36.40
C PRO A 123 -11.60 1.33 35.08
N TYR A 124 -10.50 1.85 34.54
CA TYR A 124 -9.90 1.45 33.27
C TYR A 124 -8.71 0.50 33.42
N ARG A 125 -8.34 0.05 34.63
CA ARG A 125 -7.20 -0.83 34.88
C ARG A 125 -7.24 -2.12 34.04
N ASP A 126 -8.44 -2.63 33.74
CA ASP A 126 -8.65 -3.85 32.96
C ASP A 126 -8.80 -3.57 31.44
N TRP A 127 -8.64 -2.32 31.02
CA TRP A 127 -8.64 -1.93 29.60
C TRP A 127 -7.35 -2.26 28.88
N TYR A 128 -6.27 -2.43 29.64
CA TYR A 128 -4.96 -2.80 29.11
C TYR A 128 -4.54 -4.19 29.58
N GLN A 129 -3.72 -4.87 28.79
CA GLN A 129 -3.24 -6.21 29.12
C GLN A 129 -2.15 -6.16 30.19
N ASN A 130 -2.27 -7.08 31.16
CA ASN A 130 -1.25 -7.36 32.18
C ASN A 130 -0.77 -6.13 32.97
N VAL A 131 -1.69 -5.22 33.29
CA VAL A 131 -1.37 -4.09 34.18
C VAL A 131 -0.92 -4.62 35.54
N ASN A 132 0.30 -4.25 35.93
CA ASN A 132 0.93 -4.72 37.17
C ASN A 132 1.47 -3.52 37.98
N PHE A 133 0.81 -3.22 39.11
CA PHE A 133 1.16 -2.10 39.98
C PHE A 133 2.37 -2.35 40.87
N TRP A 134 2.96 -3.53 40.82
CA TRP A 134 4.25 -3.87 41.45
C TRP A 134 5.43 -3.74 40.48
N GLY A 135 5.15 -3.44 39.23
CA GLY A 135 6.15 -3.21 38.16
C GLY A 135 6.50 -1.74 37.98
N ASN A 136 7.30 -1.48 36.97
CA ASN A 136 7.63 -0.13 36.49
C ASN A 136 7.90 -0.17 34.97
N ASN A 137 8.06 0.99 34.37
CA ASN A 137 8.41 1.17 32.96
C ASN A 137 9.42 2.32 32.80
N GLU A 138 9.91 2.57 31.58
CA GLU A 138 10.90 3.61 31.27
C GLU A 138 10.40 5.04 31.57
N PHE A 139 9.10 5.25 31.66
CA PHE A 139 8.49 6.54 32.03
C PHE A 139 8.36 6.72 33.54
N ASN A 140 8.77 5.72 34.31
CA ASN A 140 8.71 5.72 35.77
C ASN A 140 7.29 5.90 36.35
N ASP A 141 6.29 5.29 35.69
CA ASP A 141 4.88 5.36 36.10
C ASP A 141 4.59 4.58 37.39
N GLY A 142 5.51 3.70 37.86
CA GLY A 142 5.33 2.83 39.00
C GLY A 142 4.38 1.66 38.76
N PHE A 143 4.11 1.32 37.49
CA PHE A 143 3.43 0.09 37.05
C PHE A 143 3.92 -0.31 35.68
N SER A 144 3.69 -1.57 35.30
CA SER A 144 3.97 -2.10 33.97
C SER A 144 2.70 -2.59 33.29
N TYR A 145 2.75 -2.76 31.98
CA TYR A 145 1.67 -3.23 31.12
C TYR A 145 2.25 -3.82 29.84
N ASP A 146 1.47 -4.62 29.14
CA ASP A 146 1.86 -5.10 27.81
C ASP A 146 1.82 -3.97 26.78
N ASN A 147 2.68 -4.08 25.79
CA ASN A 147 2.84 -3.08 24.74
C ASN A 147 2.96 -3.74 23.36
N TRP A 148 3.00 -2.92 22.30
CA TRP A 148 3.33 -3.38 20.97
C TRP A 148 4.83 -3.20 20.70
N GLY A 149 5.47 -4.25 20.17
CA GLY A 149 6.86 -4.18 19.70
C GLY A 149 7.93 -3.85 20.76
N GLY A 150 7.63 -3.94 22.06
CA GLY A 150 8.54 -3.54 23.13
C GLY A 150 8.49 -2.05 23.50
N TYR A 151 7.57 -1.28 22.90
CA TYR A 151 7.46 0.16 23.11
C TYR A 151 6.30 0.53 24.04
N ASN A 152 6.59 0.93 25.28
CA ASN A 152 5.53 1.28 26.25
C ASN A 152 4.74 2.55 25.89
N ILE A 153 5.18 3.32 24.91
CA ILE A 153 4.38 4.41 24.33
C ILE A 153 3.14 3.89 23.60
N MET A 154 3.14 2.60 23.19
CA MET A 154 2.03 1.91 22.52
C MET A 154 1.46 0.83 23.45
N ALA A 155 0.64 1.26 24.41
CA ALA A 155 0.07 0.41 25.45
C ALA A 155 -0.99 -0.52 24.87
N LYS A 156 -0.82 -1.84 25.03
CA LYS A 156 -1.70 -2.86 24.44
C LYS A 156 -3.05 -2.91 25.12
N LEU A 157 -4.13 -2.71 24.34
CA LEU A 157 -5.50 -2.84 24.80
C LEU A 157 -5.86 -4.29 25.13
N ASN A 158 -6.64 -4.48 26.17
CA ASN A 158 -7.28 -5.75 26.48
C ASN A 158 -8.53 -5.94 25.61
N GLN A 159 -8.35 -6.48 24.41
CA GLN A 159 -9.41 -6.67 23.41
C GLN A 159 -10.49 -7.66 23.86
N ARG A 160 -10.24 -8.49 24.88
CA ARG A 160 -11.22 -9.40 25.49
C ARG A 160 -12.12 -8.71 26.49
N ASN A 161 -11.79 -7.50 26.92
CA ASN A 161 -12.65 -6.70 27.79
C ASN A 161 -13.83 -6.18 26.97
N PRO A 162 -15.10 -6.50 27.35
CA PRO A 162 -16.28 -6.04 26.60
C PRO A 162 -16.36 -4.52 26.47
N ALA A 163 -15.95 -3.76 27.50
CA ALA A 163 -16.00 -2.30 27.46
C ALA A 163 -15.01 -1.73 26.43
N VAL A 164 -13.82 -2.33 26.28
CA VAL A 164 -12.85 -1.96 25.22
C VAL A 164 -13.42 -2.28 23.84
N ARG A 165 -13.97 -3.49 23.67
CA ARG A 165 -14.59 -3.91 22.41
C ARG A 165 -15.73 -2.97 22.00
N ASP A 166 -16.64 -2.68 22.94
CA ASP A 166 -17.80 -1.83 22.68
C ASP A 166 -17.38 -0.39 22.39
N TYR A 167 -16.34 0.12 23.06
CA TYR A 167 -15.77 1.42 22.78
C TYR A 167 -15.25 1.51 21.35
N ILE A 168 -14.44 0.55 20.89
CA ILE A 168 -13.89 0.55 19.53
C ILE A 168 -14.98 0.35 18.47
N CYS A 169 -15.98 -0.50 18.73
CA CYS A 169 -17.14 -0.62 17.84
C CYS A 169 -17.90 0.71 17.71
N ASN A 170 -18.01 1.48 18.80
CA ASN A 170 -18.61 2.82 18.75
C ASN A 170 -17.73 3.83 18.03
N VAL A 171 -16.41 3.70 18.07
CA VAL A 171 -15.49 4.50 17.23
C VAL A 171 -15.79 4.26 15.74
N ILE A 172 -15.98 3.01 15.31
CA ILE A 172 -16.33 2.70 13.91
C ILE A 172 -17.68 3.34 13.53
N ARG A 173 -18.69 3.23 14.40
CA ARG A 173 -19.99 3.88 14.16
C ARG A 173 -19.85 5.40 14.04
N PHE A 174 -19.07 6.02 14.91
CA PHE A 174 -18.77 7.44 14.87
C PHE A 174 -18.07 7.84 13.55
N TRP A 175 -17.07 7.07 13.11
CA TRP A 175 -16.33 7.39 11.87
C TRP A 175 -17.25 7.34 10.64
N VAL A 176 -18.16 6.36 10.57
CA VAL A 176 -19.13 6.28 9.47
C VAL A 176 -20.13 7.43 9.55
N GLN A 177 -20.68 7.71 10.73
CA GLN A 177 -21.67 8.76 10.93
C GLN A 177 -21.10 10.15 10.64
N GLU A 178 -19.87 10.42 11.10
CA GLU A 178 -19.27 11.74 11.01
C GLU A 178 -18.56 12.00 9.67
N PHE A 179 -17.85 10.98 9.15
CA PHE A 179 -16.99 11.13 7.98
C PHE A 179 -17.46 10.37 6.75
N ASP A 180 -18.46 9.52 6.87
CA ASP A 180 -18.95 8.64 5.79
C ASP A 180 -17.86 7.73 5.18
N VAL A 181 -16.89 7.30 5.98
CA VAL A 181 -15.79 6.44 5.55
C VAL A 181 -16.27 5.10 5.01
N ASP A 182 -15.57 4.52 4.02
CA ASP A 182 -15.98 3.32 3.29
C ASP A 182 -15.33 2.03 3.81
N GLY A 183 -14.38 2.14 4.72
CA GLY A 183 -13.67 0.98 5.27
C GLY A 183 -12.53 1.37 6.21
N ILE A 184 -11.84 0.35 6.70
CA ILE A 184 -10.74 0.48 7.65
C ILE A 184 -9.64 -0.51 7.30
N ARG A 185 -8.39 -0.04 7.35
CA ARG A 185 -7.21 -0.90 7.49
C ARG A 185 -6.93 -1.06 8.98
N LEU A 186 -6.92 -2.29 9.46
CA LEU A 186 -6.58 -2.59 10.85
C LEU A 186 -5.07 -2.73 11.00
N ASP A 187 -4.47 -1.82 11.75
CA ASP A 187 -3.07 -1.86 12.15
C ASP A 187 -2.77 -3.12 12.98
N ALA A 188 -1.61 -3.73 12.76
CA ALA A 188 -1.13 -4.91 13.48
C ALA A 188 -2.21 -6.01 13.62
N ALA A 189 -2.93 -6.30 12.55
CA ALA A 189 -4.07 -7.24 12.59
C ALA A 189 -3.65 -8.68 12.92
N ASP A 190 -2.40 -9.04 12.71
CA ASP A 190 -1.85 -10.35 13.04
C ASP A 190 -1.80 -10.64 14.55
N VAL A 191 -1.83 -9.59 15.39
CA VAL A 191 -1.84 -9.71 16.86
C VAL A 191 -3.19 -9.33 17.50
N LEU A 192 -4.21 -9.05 16.69
CA LEU A 192 -5.56 -8.81 17.19
C LEU A 192 -6.26 -10.12 17.62
N ASP A 193 -7.04 -10.04 18.69
CA ASP A 193 -7.90 -11.14 19.13
C ASP A 193 -8.98 -11.44 18.07
N PHE A 194 -9.20 -12.72 17.74
CA PHE A 194 -10.15 -13.09 16.69
C PHE A 194 -11.61 -12.80 17.04
N ASP A 195 -12.01 -12.90 18.32
CA ASP A 195 -13.38 -12.57 18.72
C ASP A 195 -13.59 -11.04 18.70
N PHE A 196 -12.53 -10.28 18.96
CA PHE A 196 -12.54 -8.83 18.75
C PHE A 196 -12.70 -8.51 17.25
N MET A 197 -11.92 -9.14 16.34
CA MET A 197 -12.10 -8.95 14.90
C MET A 197 -13.51 -9.31 14.41
N LYS A 198 -14.11 -10.37 14.93
CA LYS A 198 -15.51 -10.73 14.62
C LYS A 198 -16.49 -9.64 15.05
N ALA A 199 -16.27 -9.03 16.21
CA ALA A 199 -17.09 -7.90 16.66
C ALA A 199 -16.93 -6.68 15.75
N LEU A 200 -15.71 -6.36 15.31
CA LEU A 200 -15.46 -5.31 14.33
C LEU A 200 -16.14 -5.61 12.99
N ARG A 201 -16.08 -6.87 12.51
CA ARG A 201 -16.77 -7.29 11.29
C ARG A 201 -18.28 -7.16 11.40
N HIS A 202 -18.86 -7.56 12.53
CA HIS A 202 -20.27 -7.40 12.78
C HIS A 202 -20.68 -5.93 12.72
N THR A 203 -19.97 -5.06 13.42
CA THR A 203 -20.19 -3.62 13.40
C THR A 203 -20.04 -3.04 11.98
N ALA A 204 -19.01 -3.46 11.23
CA ALA A 204 -18.83 -3.04 9.85
C ALA A 204 -20.05 -3.35 8.98
N ASN A 205 -20.60 -4.56 9.12
CA ASN A 205 -21.80 -4.97 8.38
C ASN A 205 -23.06 -4.19 8.78
N GLU A 206 -23.13 -3.69 10.02
CA GLU A 206 -24.26 -2.88 10.50
C GLU A 206 -24.23 -1.45 9.98
N VAL A 207 -23.02 -0.83 9.93
CA VAL A 207 -22.91 0.63 9.76
C VAL A 207 -23.03 1.09 8.32
N LYS A 208 -22.57 0.27 7.36
CA LYS A 208 -22.58 0.66 5.96
C LYS A 208 -22.54 -0.59 5.06
N PRO A 209 -23.39 -0.69 4.02
CA PRO A 209 -23.25 -1.75 3.03
C PRO A 209 -21.85 -1.71 2.40
N GLU A 210 -21.26 -2.91 2.24
CA GLU A 210 -19.93 -3.07 1.64
C GLU A 210 -18.79 -2.31 2.37
N PHE A 211 -18.96 -2.06 3.69
CA PHE A 211 -17.87 -1.50 4.50
C PHE A 211 -16.70 -2.48 4.53
N TRP A 212 -15.54 -2.04 4.04
CA TRP A 212 -14.41 -2.92 3.83
C TRP A 212 -13.46 -2.96 5.04
N LEU A 213 -13.11 -4.16 5.48
CA LEU A 213 -12.09 -4.38 6.50
C LEU A 213 -10.89 -5.08 5.87
N MET A 214 -9.76 -4.41 5.89
CA MET A 214 -8.45 -4.94 5.50
C MET A 214 -7.53 -4.93 6.71
N GLY A 215 -6.74 -5.97 6.91
CA GLY A 215 -5.81 -6.07 8.03
C GLY A 215 -4.36 -6.06 7.60
N GLU A 216 -3.51 -5.45 8.39
CA GLU A 216 -2.08 -5.63 8.23
C GLU A 216 -1.67 -6.99 8.81
N VAL A 217 -1.21 -7.87 7.93
CA VAL A 217 -0.65 -9.19 8.26
C VAL A 217 0.59 -9.41 7.42
N ILE A 218 1.72 -9.66 8.09
CA ILE A 218 3.01 -9.81 7.41
C ILE A 218 3.21 -11.27 6.98
N HIS A 219 2.99 -12.22 7.89
CA HIS A 219 3.31 -13.64 7.68
C HIS A 219 2.14 -14.56 8.01
N GLY A 220 2.20 -15.77 7.49
CA GLY A 220 1.29 -16.87 7.82
C GLY A 220 0.35 -17.26 6.70
N ASP A 221 -0.61 -18.09 7.05
CA ASP A 221 -1.72 -18.48 6.17
C ASP A 221 -2.81 -17.41 6.25
N TYR A 222 -2.97 -16.64 5.19
CA TYR A 222 -3.89 -15.50 5.15
C TYR A 222 -5.36 -15.89 5.29
N THR A 223 -5.74 -17.17 5.07
CA THR A 223 -7.12 -17.65 5.27
C THR A 223 -7.56 -17.59 6.72
N ARG A 224 -6.62 -17.52 7.67
CA ARG A 224 -6.94 -17.31 9.09
C ARG A 224 -7.66 -16.00 9.34
N TRP A 225 -7.30 -14.96 8.58
CA TRP A 225 -7.85 -13.61 8.71
C TRP A 225 -8.89 -13.28 7.63
N VAL A 226 -8.70 -13.81 6.41
CA VAL A 226 -9.58 -13.52 5.26
C VAL A 226 -10.65 -14.60 5.16
N ASN A 227 -11.80 -14.32 5.77
CA ASN A 227 -12.97 -15.20 5.73
C ASN A 227 -14.24 -14.42 6.03
N GLU A 228 -15.41 -15.06 5.93
CA GLU A 228 -16.71 -14.41 6.10
C GLU A 228 -16.92 -13.81 7.50
N GLY A 229 -16.26 -14.33 8.52
CA GLY A 229 -16.44 -13.91 9.92
C GLY A 229 -15.48 -12.82 10.38
N THR A 230 -14.37 -12.58 9.65
CA THR A 230 -13.33 -11.65 10.06
C THR A 230 -13.04 -10.59 9.00
N LEU A 231 -11.94 -10.67 8.27
CA LEU A 231 -11.52 -9.62 7.34
C LEU A 231 -11.88 -9.95 5.90
N HIS A 232 -12.07 -8.93 5.08
CA HIS A 232 -12.26 -9.08 3.64
C HIS A 232 -10.92 -9.30 2.91
N SER A 233 -9.84 -8.72 3.42
CA SER A 233 -8.51 -8.74 2.81
C SER A 233 -7.44 -8.54 3.88
N VAL A 234 -6.19 -8.85 3.51
CA VAL A 234 -4.99 -8.49 4.26
C VAL A 234 -3.90 -7.99 3.31
N THR A 235 -2.91 -7.31 3.87
CA THR A 235 -1.72 -6.85 3.15
C THR A 235 -0.91 -8.02 2.60
N ASN A 236 -0.54 -7.95 1.31
CA ASN A 236 0.15 -9.05 0.63
C ASN A 236 1.67 -8.88 0.67
N TYR A 237 2.26 -9.01 1.86
CA TYR A 237 3.72 -8.95 2.04
C TYR A 237 4.46 -10.06 1.31
N HIS A 238 3.84 -11.22 1.11
CA HIS A 238 4.46 -12.30 0.34
C HIS A 238 4.69 -11.89 -1.12
N LEU A 239 3.68 -11.27 -1.75
CA LEU A 239 3.83 -10.78 -3.12
C LEU A 239 4.75 -9.56 -3.20
N HIS A 240 4.67 -8.64 -2.23
CA HIS A 240 5.62 -7.52 -2.13
C HIS A 240 7.07 -8.02 -2.17
N LYS A 241 7.42 -8.98 -1.34
CA LYS A 241 8.76 -9.57 -1.30
C LYS A 241 9.13 -10.22 -2.63
N ALA A 242 8.25 -11.05 -3.19
CA ALA A 242 8.51 -11.76 -4.43
C ALA A 242 8.69 -10.80 -5.63
N LEU A 243 7.95 -9.68 -5.67
CA LEU A 243 8.04 -8.72 -6.77
C LEU A 243 9.42 -8.06 -6.84
N TYR A 244 9.95 -7.52 -5.74
CA TYR A 244 11.27 -6.88 -5.82
C TYR A 244 12.41 -7.90 -5.93
N SER A 245 12.40 -9.01 -5.17
CA SER A 245 13.49 -9.98 -5.22
C SER A 245 13.49 -10.77 -6.53
N GLY A 246 12.33 -11.19 -7.02
CA GLY A 246 12.22 -11.90 -8.30
C GLY A 246 12.69 -11.09 -9.49
N HIS A 247 12.56 -9.75 -9.45
CA HIS A 247 13.15 -8.89 -10.48
C HIS A 247 14.65 -8.71 -10.29
N ASN A 248 15.12 -8.42 -9.07
CA ASN A 248 16.55 -8.22 -8.80
C ASN A 248 17.39 -9.48 -9.09
N ASP A 249 16.83 -10.66 -8.82
CA ASP A 249 17.50 -11.96 -9.01
C ASP A 249 17.21 -12.56 -10.40
N HIS A 250 16.48 -11.87 -11.28
CA HIS A 250 15.98 -12.40 -12.54
C HIS A 250 15.32 -13.77 -12.37
N ASN A 251 14.40 -13.89 -11.41
CA ASN A 251 13.79 -15.15 -11.02
C ASN A 251 12.26 -15.06 -10.95
N TYR A 252 11.59 -15.11 -12.09
CA TYR A 252 10.14 -15.12 -12.15
C TYR A 252 9.48 -16.37 -11.57
N PHE A 253 10.23 -17.46 -11.35
CA PHE A 253 9.70 -18.64 -10.64
C PHE A 253 9.30 -18.29 -9.21
N GLU A 254 10.01 -17.40 -8.53
CA GLU A 254 9.65 -16.92 -7.18
C GLU A 254 8.28 -16.22 -7.18
N ILE A 255 8.06 -15.33 -8.15
CA ILE A 255 6.80 -14.60 -8.28
C ILE A 255 5.66 -15.57 -8.60
N ALA A 256 5.83 -16.40 -9.63
CA ALA A 256 4.82 -17.36 -10.06
C ALA A 256 4.46 -18.37 -8.96
N HIS A 257 5.45 -18.86 -8.22
CA HIS A 257 5.22 -19.77 -7.09
C HIS A 257 4.41 -19.08 -5.98
N THR A 258 4.77 -17.84 -5.64
CA THR A 258 4.04 -17.04 -4.64
C THR A 258 2.60 -16.80 -5.08
N VAL A 259 2.37 -16.40 -6.32
CA VAL A 259 1.03 -16.18 -6.88
C VAL A 259 0.19 -17.47 -6.83
N LYS A 260 0.73 -18.59 -7.29
CA LYS A 260 0.03 -19.89 -7.27
C LYS A 260 -0.33 -20.33 -5.85
N ARG A 261 0.57 -20.14 -4.88
CA ARG A 261 0.33 -20.48 -3.49
C ARG A 261 -0.79 -19.62 -2.90
N LEU A 262 -0.75 -18.31 -3.11
CA LEU A 262 -1.78 -17.38 -2.63
C LEU A 262 -3.13 -17.60 -3.31
N TYR A 263 -3.11 -17.87 -4.61
CA TYR A 263 -4.31 -18.21 -5.37
C TYR A 263 -4.94 -19.53 -4.87
N GLY A 264 -4.12 -20.53 -4.59
CA GLY A 264 -4.56 -21.80 -3.99
C GLY A 264 -5.20 -21.65 -2.60
N MET A 265 -4.77 -20.68 -1.80
CA MET A 265 -5.41 -20.34 -0.51
C MET A 265 -6.86 -19.88 -0.69
N GLY A 266 -7.22 -19.28 -1.82
CA GLY A 266 -8.59 -18.91 -2.17
C GLY A 266 -9.52 -20.09 -2.43
N GLY A 267 -8.99 -21.31 -2.45
CA GLY A 267 -9.74 -22.53 -2.74
C GLY A 267 -10.20 -22.55 -4.19
N ASN A 268 -11.48 -22.90 -4.39
CA ASN A 268 -12.05 -22.97 -5.74
C ASN A 268 -12.67 -21.65 -6.23
N LYS A 269 -12.39 -20.53 -5.58
CA LYS A 269 -12.86 -19.23 -6.04
C LYS A 269 -12.08 -18.82 -7.30
N PRO A 270 -12.75 -18.49 -8.41
CA PRO A 270 -12.06 -18.18 -9.67
C PRO A 270 -11.05 -17.03 -9.56
N ASP A 271 -11.35 -16.05 -8.72
CA ASP A 271 -10.55 -14.84 -8.48
C ASP A 271 -9.59 -14.97 -7.28
N GLY A 272 -9.52 -16.13 -6.63
CA GLY A 272 -8.64 -16.40 -5.49
C GLY A 272 -8.96 -15.57 -4.24
N LEU A 273 -7.98 -15.37 -3.38
CA LEU A 273 -8.03 -14.37 -2.31
C LEU A 273 -7.78 -12.98 -2.89
N LYS A 274 -8.69 -12.03 -2.58
CA LYS A 274 -8.52 -10.62 -2.96
C LYS A 274 -7.67 -9.89 -1.93
N LEU A 275 -6.36 -10.08 -2.03
CA LEU A 275 -5.40 -9.47 -1.13
C LEU A 275 -5.04 -8.05 -1.57
N TYR A 276 -4.70 -7.20 -0.60
CA TYR A 276 -4.20 -5.85 -0.85
C TYR A 276 -2.75 -5.90 -1.32
N ASN A 277 -2.53 -5.76 -2.62
CA ASN A 277 -1.23 -5.85 -3.26
C ASN A 277 -0.53 -4.49 -3.29
N PHE A 278 0.74 -4.47 -2.93
CA PHE A 278 1.57 -3.27 -2.94
C PHE A 278 3.03 -3.61 -3.26
N VAL A 279 3.81 -2.65 -3.67
CA VAL A 279 5.25 -2.78 -3.90
C VAL A 279 6.07 -2.01 -2.88
N ASP A 280 5.48 -1.00 -2.25
CA ASP A 280 6.02 -0.25 -1.12
C ASP A 280 4.90 0.36 -0.28
N ASN A 281 5.24 0.83 0.92
CA ASN A 281 4.35 1.51 1.83
C ASN A 281 5.17 2.38 2.82
N HIS A 282 4.52 2.90 3.87
CA HIS A 282 5.15 3.77 4.86
C HIS A 282 6.15 3.08 5.82
N ASP A 283 6.25 1.74 5.77
CA ASP A 283 7.11 0.94 6.67
C ASP A 283 8.22 0.18 5.93
N VAL A 284 8.15 0.10 4.61
CA VAL A 284 9.17 -0.56 3.79
C VAL A 284 9.81 0.40 2.79
N GLU A 285 11.03 0.10 2.36
CA GLU A 285 11.76 0.92 1.41
C GLU A 285 10.99 1.07 0.09
N ARG A 286 11.10 2.24 -0.52
CA ARG A 286 10.50 2.55 -1.81
C ARG A 286 10.92 1.53 -2.86
N ILE A 287 9.97 1.10 -3.71
CA ILE A 287 10.27 0.13 -4.78
C ILE A 287 11.39 0.61 -5.69
N TYR A 288 11.40 1.90 -6.02
CA TYR A 288 12.46 2.49 -6.84
C TYR A 288 13.84 2.31 -6.19
N THR A 289 13.94 2.47 -4.88
CA THR A 289 15.19 2.22 -4.13
C THR A 289 15.57 0.74 -4.12
N LYS A 290 14.59 -0.16 -3.91
CA LYS A 290 14.84 -1.61 -3.81
C LYS A 290 15.26 -2.25 -5.13
N LEU A 291 14.82 -1.72 -6.26
CA LEU A 291 15.19 -2.25 -7.57
C LEU A 291 16.66 -1.96 -7.90
N SER A 292 17.42 -3.02 -8.13
CA SER A 292 18.83 -2.92 -8.58
C SER A 292 18.93 -2.33 -9.98
N ASN A 293 18.03 -2.75 -10.88
CA ASN A 293 17.82 -2.15 -12.20
C ASN A 293 16.52 -1.34 -12.20
N LYS A 294 16.61 -0.02 -12.32
CA LYS A 294 15.46 0.89 -12.30
C LYS A 294 14.48 0.65 -13.46
N ALA A 295 14.96 0.11 -14.58
CA ALA A 295 14.09 -0.26 -15.70
C ALA A 295 13.06 -1.35 -15.33
N HIS A 296 13.33 -2.16 -14.29
CA HIS A 296 12.38 -3.14 -13.76
C HIS A 296 11.14 -2.50 -13.12
N PHE A 297 11.12 -1.18 -12.93
CA PHE A 297 9.90 -0.47 -12.50
C PHE A 297 8.70 -0.80 -13.38
N THR A 298 8.92 -0.91 -14.70
CA THR A 298 7.85 -1.23 -15.65
C THR A 298 7.27 -2.63 -15.41
N PRO A 299 8.01 -3.75 -15.53
CA PRO A 299 7.42 -5.08 -15.36
C PRO A 299 6.91 -5.33 -13.94
N VAL A 300 7.50 -4.72 -12.90
CA VAL A 300 6.99 -4.78 -11.51
C VAL A 300 5.57 -4.22 -11.43
N HIS A 301 5.32 -3.05 -12.00
CA HIS A 301 4.01 -2.41 -11.94
C HIS A 301 3.00 -3.04 -12.90
N VAL A 302 3.42 -3.56 -14.05
CA VAL A 302 2.55 -4.40 -14.89
C VAL A 302 2.02 -5.58 -14.06
N LEU A 303 2.87 -6.27 -13.32
CA LEU A 303 2.46 -7.38 -12.46
C LEU A 303 1.58 -6.91 -11.30
N LEU A 304 1.94 -5.81 -10.61
CA LEU A 304 1.14 -5.26 -9.51
C LEU A 304 -0.32 -5.03 -9.91
N TYR A 305 -0.55 -4.46 -11.10
CA TYR A 305 -1.88 -4.09 -11.58
C TYR A 305 -2.67 -5.24 -12.21
N THR A 306 -2.01 -6.33 -12.63
CA THR A 306 -2.65 -7.40 -13.40
C THR A 306 -2.77 -8.73 -12.68
N LEU A 307 -1.94 -8.99 -11.67
CA LEU A 307 -2.04 -10.18 -10.83
C LEU A 307 -3.33 -10.18 -9.99
N PRO A 308 -3.82 -11.36 -9.56
CA PRO A 308 -4.96 -11.45 -8.64
C PRO A 308 -4.74 -10.61 -7.37
N GLY A 309 -5.78 -9.90 -6.94
CA GLY A 309 -5.75 -9.02 -5.77
C GLY A 309 -6.14 -7.59 -6.11
N ILE A 310 -5.96 -6.69 -5.16
CA ILE A 310 -6.36 -5.28 -5.20
C ILE A 310 -5.08 -4.43 -5.18
N PRO A 311 -4.71 -3.75 -6.27
CA PRO A 311 -3.47 -3.01 -6.36
C PRO A 311 -3.52 -1.70 -5.57
N SER A 312 -2.37 -1.32 -5.01
CA SER A 312 -2.17 -0.05 -4.31
C SER A 312 -0.83 0.59 -4.67
N ILE A 313 -0.85 1.91 -4.82
CA ILE A 313 0.33 2.76 -5.00
C ILE A 313 0.51 3.62 -3.75
N TYR A 314 1.70 3.67 -3.20
CA TYR A 314 2.04 4.55 -2.10
C TYR A 314 2.45 5.93 -2.63
N TYR A 315 1.98 7.01 -1.98
CA TYR A 315 2.18 8.37 -2.46
C TYR A 315 3.65 8.67 -2.79
N GLY A 316 3.87 9.27 -3.95
CA GLY A 316 5.20 9.60 -4.47
C GLY A 316 5.88 8.48 -5.26
N SER A 317 5.46 7.22 -5.11
CA SER A 317 6.06 6.10 -5.87
C SER A 317 5.76 6.20 -7.37
N GLU A 318 4.64 6.83 -7.74
CA GLU A 318 4.31 7.14 -9.14
C GLU A 318 5.28 8.13 -9.79
N PHE A 319 6.04 8.86 -9.00
CA PHE A 319 7.07 9.79 -9.50
C PHE A 319 8.45 9.13 -9.62
N GLY A 320 8.62 7.91 -9.10
CA GLY A 320 9.90 7.22 -9.03
C GLY A 320 10.83 7.76 -7.92
N ILE A 321 10.27 8.27 -6.82
CA ILE A 321 11.09 8.80 -5.73
C ILE A 321 11.79 7.69 -4.95
N GLU A 322 12.96 8.00 -4.45
CA GLU A 322 13.74 7.14 -3.57
C GLU A 322 13.29 7.28 -2.10
N GLY A 323 13.56 6.25 -1.32
CA GLY A 323 13.36 6.24 0.12
C GLY A 323 13.90 4.96 0.71
N LYS A 324 14.97 5.09 1.50
CA LYS A 324 15.63 4.00 2.20
C LYS A 324 15.45 4.14 3.69
N LYS A 325 15.14 3.04 4.36
CA LYS A 325 15.05 3.00 5.81
C LYS A 325 16.42 3.33 6.41
N THR A 326 16.46 4.25 7.36
CA THR A 326 17.68 4.64 8.07
C THR A 326 17.59 4.22 9.53
N TYR A 327 18.74 4.06 10.17
CA TYR A 327 18.79 3.63 11.57
C TYR A 327 18.00 4.61 12.46
N GLY A 328 17.03 4.06 13.19
CA GLY A 328 16.25 4.80 14.19
C GLY A 328 15.11 5.67 13.65
N THR A 329 14.87 5.74 12.34
CA THR A 329 13.76 6.52 11.79
C THR A 329 13.23 5.99 10.46
N ASP A 330 11.90 6.09 10.28
CA ASP A 330 11.19 5.82 9.03
C ASP A 330 10.91 7.12 8.23
N ALA A 331 11.39 8.27 8.68
CA ALA A 331 11.15 9.56 8.04
C ALA A 331 11.47 9.59 6.53
N PRO A 332 12.57 8.96 6.03
CA PRO A 332 12.85 8.91 4.60
C PRO A 332 11.81 8.16 3.77
N LEU A 333 11.00 7.30 4.40
CA LEU A 333 9.90 6.58 3.74
C LEU A 333 8.62 7.43 3.66
N ARG A 334 8.55 8.53 4.42
CA ARG A 334 7.38 9.37 4.68
C ARG A 334 7.62 10.84 4.34
N PRO A 335 8.19 11.16 3.14
CA PRO A 335 8.61 12.52 2.82
C PRO A 335 7.44 13.49 2.68
N HIS A 336 7.70 14.76 2.97
CA HIS A 336 6.84 15.85 2.54
C HIS A 336 6.95 16.04 1.04
N LEU A 337 5.81 16.10 0.34
CA LEU A 337 5.75 16.36 -1.10
C LEU A 337 4.71 17.46 -1.38
N GLU A 338 5.10 18.41 -2.19
CA GLU A 338 4.21 19.44 -2.74
C GLU A 338 3.81 19.04 -4.16
N LEU A 339 2.51 18.88 -4.40
CA LEU A 339 2.00 18.43 -5.72
C LEU A 339 2.40 19.38 -6.86
N GLU A 340 2.56 20.68 -6.56
CA GLU A 340 2.97 21.68 -7.55
C GLU A 340 4.34 21.35 -8.17
N ASN A 341 5.24 20.71 -7.43
CA ASN A 341 6.55 20.27 -7.95
C ASN A 341 6.43 19.16 -9.01
N TYR A 342 5.26 18.51 -9.10
CA TYR A 342 4.94 17.41 -10.00
C TYR A 342 3.80 17.75 -10.99
N ARG A 343 3.46 19.03 -11.17
CA ARG A 343 2.31 19.47 -11.99
C ARG A 343 2.29 18.93 -13.43
N ASN A 344 3.47 18.66 -14.02
CA ASN A 344 3.60 18.12 -15.36
C ASN A 344 3.84 16.60 -15.41
N CYS A 345 3.71 15.89 -14.29
CA CYS A 345 4.10 14.48 -14.20
C CYS A 345 3.38 13.57 -15.21
N LEU A 346 2.11 13.84 -15.53
CA LEU A 346 1.34 13.08 -16.51
C LEU A 346 1.85 13.23 -17.96
N THR A 347 2.63 14.26 -18.25
CA THR A 347 3.18 14.52 -19.59
C THR A 347 4.69 14.34 -19.66
N GLU A 348 5.41 14.52 -18.56
CA GLU A 348 6.87 14.55 -18.55
C GLU A 348 7.49 13.35 -17.80
N ASN A 349 6.82 12.81 -16.77
CA ASN A 349 7.34 11.68 -16.00
C ASN A 349 6.86 10.34 -16.55
N GLY A 350 7.80 9.50 -17.01
CA GLY A 350 7.51 8.19 -17.59
C GLY A 350 6.87 7.21 -16.61
N TYR A 351 7.25 7.27 -15.34
CA TYR A 351 6.69 6.43 -14.28
C TYR A 351 5.23 6.77 -14.01
N THR A 352 4.91 8.07 -13.88
CA THR A 352 3.52 8.53 -13.69
C THR A 352 2.65 8.17 -14.88
N LYS A 353 3.15 8.33 -16.11
CA LYS A 353 2.41 7.92 -17.33
C LYS A 353 2.10 6.42 -17.33
N LEU A 354 3.07 5.59 -16.96
CA LEU A 354 2.88 4.15 -16.85
C LEU A 354 1.80 3.80 -15.82
N ILE A 355 1.91 4.36 -14.61
CA ILE A 355 0.94 4.13 -13.53
C ILE A 355 -0.46 4.56 -13.96
N ALA A 356 -0.60 5.72 -14.57
CA ALA A 356 -1.88 6.21 -15.08
C ALA A 356 -2.48 5.29 -16.17
N ALA A 357 -1.64 4.78 -17.07
CA ALA A 357 -2.08 3.80 -18.08
C ALA A 357 -2.55 2.49 -17.44
N LEU A 358 -1.78 1.94 -16.51
CA LEU A 358 -2.12 0.71 -15.79
C LEU A 358 -3.40 0.86 -14.96
N GLY A 359 -3.59 2.01 -14.30
CA GLY A 359 -4.83 2.30 -13.55
C GLY A 359 -6.06 2.29 -14.47
N ARG A 360 -6.00 2.97 -15.63
CA ARG A 360 -7.07 2.94 -16.63
C ARG A 360 -7.32 1.54 -17.21
N ILE A 361 -6.26 0.80 -17.52
CA ILE A 361 -6.37 -0.59 -18.00
C ILE A 361 -7.08 -1.44 -16.94
N ARG A 362 -6.66 -1.36 -15.70
CA ARG A 362 -7.27 -2.12 -14.58
C ARG A 362 -8.76 -1.85 -14.47
N GLN A 363 -9.18 -0.60 -14.56
CA GLN A 363 -10.60 -0.21 -14.48
C GLN A 363 -11.41 -0.58 -15.72
N SER A 364 -10.77 -0.60 -16.91
CA SER A 364 -11.45 -0.90 -18.18
C SER A 364 -11.56 -2.40 -18.48
N GLN A 365 -10.80 -3.25 -17.78
CA GLN A 365 -10.73 -4.69 -18.03
C GLN A 365 -11.24 -5.49 -16.83
N PRO A 366 -12.55 -5.82 -16.75
CA PRO A 366 -13.13 -6.53 -15.59
C PRO A 366 -12.46 -7.88 -15.31
N ALA A 367 -11.88 -8.53 -16.32
CA ALA A 367 -11.14 -9.77 -16.12
C ALA A 367 -9.96 -9.60 -15.14
N LEU A 368 -9.36 -8.41 -15.01
CA LEU A 368 -8.30 -8.16 -14.03
C LEU A 368 -8.83 -8.14 -12.59
N SER A 369 -10.10 -7.78 -12.39
CA SER A 369 -10.75 -7.74 -11.06
C SER A 369 -11.44 -9.05 -10.68
N TYR A 370 -12.07 -9.74 -11.65
CA TYR A 370 -12.94 -10.89 -11.41
C TYR A 370 -12.46 -12.19 -12.06
N GLY A 371 -11.47 -12.10 -12.97
CA GLY A 371 -11.01 -13.24 -13.75
C GLY A 371 -10.22 -14.26 -12.94
N ASP A 372 -10.18 -15.46 -13.48
CA ASP A 372 -9.28 -16.51 -13.00
C ASP A 372 -7.81 -16.12 -13.25
N TYR A 373 -6.91 -17.02 -12.86
CA TYR A 373 -5.49 -16.88 -13.15
C TYR A 373 -4.99 -18.19 -13.77
N GLN A 374 -4.37 -18.08 -14.96
CA GLN A 374 -3.75 -19.22 -15.62
C GLN A 374 -2.35 -18.83 -16.13
N GLU A 375 -1.32 -19.53 -15.65
CA GLU A 375 0.04 -19.40 -16.18
C GLU A 375 0.12 -19.95 -17.61
N LEU A 376 0.73 -19.19 -18.51
CA LEU A 376 0.89 -19.53 -19.93
C LEU A 376 2.35 -19.85 -20.30
N LEU A 377 3.30 -19.07 -19.74
CA LEU A 377 4.73 -19.24 -19.95
C LEU A 377 5.48 -18.79 -18.70
N LEU A 378 6.49 -19.56 -18.33
CA LEU A 378 7.35 -19.21 -17.20
C LEU A 378 8.80 -19.65 -17.48
N THR A 379 9.70 -18.69 -17.43
CA THR A 379 11.15 -18.87 -17.39
C THR A 379 11.73 -18.03 -16.26
N ASN A 380 13.03 -18.02 -16.09
CA ASN A 380 13.64 -17.09 -15.12
C ASN A 380 13.35 -15.62 -15.45
N ARG A 381 13.30 -15.28 -16.75
CA ARG A 381 13.25 -13.88 -17.21
C ARG A 381 11.98 -13.49 -17.97
N GLN A 382 11.17 -14.47 -18.37
CA GLN A 382 9.91 -14.23 -19.07
C GLN A 382 8.76 -14.88 -18.31
N TYR A 383 7.66 -14.13 -18.17
CA TYR A 383 6.46 -14.61 -17.53
C TYR A 383 5.23 -14.15 -18.29
N ALA A 384 4.32 -15.07 -18.56
CA ALA A 384 3.04 -14.77 -19.16
C ALA A 384 1.92 -15.54 -18.48
N PHE A 385 0.77 -14.89 -18.33
CA PHE A 385 -0.44 -15.48 -17.79
C PHE A 385 -1.69 -14.86 -18.39
N SER A 386 -2.83 -15.51 -18.22
CA SER A 386 -4.13 -14.98 -18.58
C SER A 386 -5.01 -14.73 -17.37
N ARG A 387 -5.91 -13.77 -17.51
CA ARG A 387 -7.05 -13.50 -16.64
C ARG A 387 -8.31 -13.64 -17.48
N ASN A 388 -9.18 -14.60 -17.17
CA ASN A 388 -10.35 -14.91 -17.98
C ASN A 388 -11.63 -14.65 -17.20
N TRP A 389 -12.58 -13.93 -17.79
CA TRP A 389 -13.86 -13.62 -17.18
C TRP A 389 -14.94 -13.35 -18.22
N ASN A 390 -16.09 -14.01 -18.11
CA ASN A 390 -17.26 -13.82 -19.00
C ASN A 390 -16.92 -13.88 -20.50
N GLY A 391 -16.06 -14.83 -20.91
CA GLY A 391 -15.68 -15.01 -22.31
C GLY A 391 -14.62 -14.04 -22.83
N THR A 392 -14.16 -13.10 -22.00
CA THR A 392 -13.03 -12.22 -22.31
C THR A 392 -11.74 -12.73 -21.67
N SER A 393 -10.62 -12.55 -22.36
CA SER A 393 -9.28 -12.95 -21.89
C SER A 393 -8.33 -11.77 -21.97
N VAL A 394 -7.66 -11.49 -20.87
CA VAL A 394 -6.54 -10.55 -20.79
C VAL A 394 -5.26 -11.36 -20.70
N LEU A 395 -4.36 -11.19 -21.66
CA LEU A 395 -3.07 -11.87 -21.72
C LEU A 395 -1.98 -10.90 -21.27
N VAL A 396 -1.27 -11.24 -20.22
CA VAL A 396 -0.21 -10.41 -19.64
C VAL A 396 1.14 -11.03 -19.92
N VAL A 397 2.08 -10.23 -20.40
CA VAL A 397 3.47 -10.64 -20.64
C VAL A 397 4.43 -9.66 -19.99
N VAL A 398 5.45 -10.19 -19.31
CA VAL A 398 6.54 -9.39 -18.74
C VAL A 398 7.89 -10.04 -19.04
N ASN A 399 8.89 -9.20 -19.22
CA ASN A 399 10.25 -9.58 -19.55
C ASN A 399 11.22 -8.78 -18.67
N ASN A 400 11.99 -9.46 -17.82
CA ASN A 400 13.04 -8.83 -17.02
C ASN A 400 14.46 -9.10 -17.54
N ASP A 401 14.58 -9.58 -18.78
CA ASP A 401 15.86 -9.60 -19.51
C ASP A 401 16.16 -8.20 -20.07
N ASP A 402 17.42 -7.92 -20.35
CA ASP A 402 17.83 -6.69 -21.02
C ASP A 402 17.49 -6.71 -22.53
N ASN A 403 17.29 -7.89 -23.11
CA ASN A 403 16.99 -8.08 -24.52
C ASN A 403 15.51 -8.30 -24.74
N GLU A 404 15.05 -8.01 -25.96
CA GLU A 404 13.70 -8.33 -26.42
C GLU A 404 13.44 -9.83 -26.36
N ALA A 405 12.25 -10.22 -25.92
CA ALA A 405 11.78 -11.59 -25.89
C ALA A 405 10.49 -11.78 -26.70
N SER A 406 10.38 -12.92 -27.35
CA SER A 406 9.18 -13.30 -28.10
C SER A 406 8.31 -14.30 -27.32
N PHE A 407 7.00 -14.08 -27.35
CA PHE A 407 6.01 -14.91 -26.68
C PHE A 407 5.01 -15.47 -27.71
N ARG A 408 4.67 -16.73 -27.57
CA ARG A 408 3.57 -17.36 -28.27
C ARG A 408 2.44 -17.62 -27.28
N LEU A 409 1.30 -16.93 -27.48
CA LEU A 409 0.18 -16.93 -26.55
C LEU A 409 -1.08 -17.49 -27.20
N PRO A 410 -1.96 -18.20 -26.48
CA PRO A 410 -3.22 -18.69 -27.02
C PRO A 410 -4.13 -17.51 -27.36
N ALA A 411 -4.62 -17.52 -28.59
CA ALA A 411 -5.60 -16.57 -29.08
C ALA A 411 -6.96 -17.25 -29.13
N GLY A 412 -7.86 -17.08 -28.24
CA GLY A 412 -9.20 -17.68 -28.30
C GLY A 412 -9.81 -17.69 -29.72
N ASN A 413 -11.03 -17.24 -29.88
CA ASN A 413 -11.72 -17.20 -31.18
C ASN A 413 -11.59 -15.86 -31.92
N TYR A 414 -10.75 -14.95 -31.46
CA TYR A 414 -10.61 -13.60 -32.00
C TYR A 414 -9.48 -13.52 -33.06
N GLY A 415 -9.66 -12.70 -34.05
CA GLY A 415 -8.70 -12.56 -35.16
C GLY A 415 -7.57 -11.57 -34.89
N THR A 416 -7.80 -10.56 -34.08
CA THR A 416 -6.82 -9.48 -33.79
C THR A 416 -6.76 -9.17 -32.32
N TYR A 417 -5.56 -8.95 -31.82
CA TYR A 417 -5.26 -8.53 -30.45
C TYR A 417 -4.52 -7.20 -30.46
N VAL A 418 -4.72 -6.41 -29.41
CA VAL A 418 -4.04 -5.14 -29.20
C VAL A 418 -3.31 -5.13 -27.85
N GLY A 419 -2.05 -4.72 -27.85
CA GLY A 419 -1.28 -4.43 -26.65
C GLY A 419 -1.68 -3.08 -26.08
N LEU A 420 -2.25 -3.07 -24.88
CA LEU A 420 -2.83 -1.86 -24.29
C LEU A 420 -1.78 -0.84 -23.82
N LEU A 421 -0.52 -1.26 -23.60
CA LEU A 421 0.58 -0.36 -23.29
C LEU A 421 1.34 0.08 -24.54
N SER A 422 1.57 -0.86 -25.47
CA SER A 422 2.33 -0.58 -26.69
C SER A 422 1.52 -0.01 -27.85
N GLY A 423 0.20 -0.22 -27.86
CA GLY A 423 -0.66 0.05 -28.99
C GLY A 423 -0.48 -0.90 -30.20
N ARG A 424 0.37 -1.92 -30.07
CA ARG A 424 0.68 -2.86 -31.17
C ARG A 424 -0.52 -3.78 -31.45
N LYS A 425 -0.91 -3.89 -32.70
CA LYS A 425 -1.90 -4.86 -33.16
C LYS A 425 -1.21 -6.09 -33.71
N VAL A 426 -1.70 -7.28 -33.32
CA VAL A 426 -1.20 -8.56 -33.78
C VAL A 426 -2.33 -9.45 -34.23
N SER A 427 -2.16 -10.14 -35.36
CA SER A 427 -3.15 -11.08 -35.89
C SER A 427 -2.97 -12.44 -35.27
N ALA A 428 -4.09 -13.13 -35.03
CA ALA A 428 -4.08 -14.51 -34.58
C ALA A 428 -3.95 -15.47 -35.77
N GLU A 429 -3.04 -16.41 -35.71
CA GLU A 429 -2.81 -17.45 -36.68
C GLU A 429 -2.86 -18.83 -36.05
N GLY A 430 -3.73 -19.70 -36.57
CA GLY A 430 -3.86 -21.07 -36.04
C GLY A 430 -4.21 -21.16 -34.55
N GLY A 431 -4.92 -20.18 -33.98
CA GLY A 431 -5.29 -20.12 -32.58
C GLY A 431 -4.20 -19.54 -31.64
N TRP A 432 -3.21 -18.85 -32.21
CA TRP A 432 -2.09 -18.25 -31.47
C TRP A 432 -1.79 -16.85 -31.93
N ILE A 433 -1.30 -16.00 -31.02
CA ILE A 433 -0.63 -14.74 -31.35
C ILE A 433 0.86 -14.83 -31.03
N GLN A 434 1.67 -14.16 -31.85
CA GLN A 434 3.11 -13.99 -31.64
C GLN A 434 3.37 -12.54 -31.28
N VAL A 435 3.92 -12.29 -30.09
CA VAL A 435 4.22 -10.93 -29.60
C VAL A 435 5.67 -10.82 -29.20
N SER A 436 6.24 -9.63 -29.37
CA SER A 436 7.59 -9.30 -28.89
C SER A 436 7.49 -8.21 -27.82
N VAL A 437 8.24 -8.40 -26.73
CA VAL A 437 8.30 -7.48 -25.59
C VAL A 437 9.75 -7.07 -25.36
N ALA A 438 9.99 -5.77 -25.36
CA ALA A 438 11.32 -5.21 -25.12
C ALA A 438 11.92 -5.69 -23.78
N GLY A 439 13.21 -5.54 -23.62
CA GLY A 439 13.89 -5.79 -22.34
C GLY A 439 13.34 -4.90 -21.23
N CYS A 440 13.34 -5.41 -20.00
CA CYS A 440 12.85 -4.70 -18.81
C CYS A 440 11.44 -4.09 -19.01
N SER A 441 10.53 -4.80 -19.65
CA SER A 441 9.21 -4.28 -20.06
C SER A 441 8.09 -5.30 -19.88
N GLY A 442 6.88 -4.91 -20.24
CA GLY A 442 5.71 -5.77 -20.25
C GLY A 442 4.60 -5.18 -21.12
N ASP A 443 3.62 -6.00 -21.47
CA ASP A 443 2.43 -5.55 -22.19
C ASP A 443 1.19 -6.37 -21.77
N ILE A 444 0.03 -5.85 -22.12
CA ILE A 444 -1.27 -6.41 -21.75
C ILE A 444 -2.09 -6.51 -23.04
N TYR A 445 -2.29 -7.73 -23.54
CA TYR A 445 -3.01 -7.98 -24.78
C TYR A 445 -4.45 -8.38 -24.52
N VAL A 446 -5.36 -7.75 -25.26
CA VAL A 446 -6.77 -8.10 -25.30
C VAL A 446 -7.23 -8.22 -26.76
N ALA A 447 -8.29 -9.00 -27.00
CA ALA A 447 -8.92 -8.98 -28.32
C ALA A 447 -9.38 -7.56 -28.66
N GLU A 448 -9.15 -7.10 -29.90
CA GLU A 448 -9.48 -5.74 -30.31
C GLU A 448 -10.95 -5.37 -30.07
N GLU A 449 -11.85 -6.34 -30.23
CA GLU A 449 -13.29 -6.19 -29.96
C GLU A 449 -13.60 -6.00 -28.45
N CYS A 450 -12.71 -6.43 -27.56
CA CYS A 450 -12.81 -6.33 -26.12
C CYS A 450 -12.00 -5.15 -25.55
N ALA A 451 -11.24 -4.47 -26.39
CA ALA A 451 -10.51 -3.27 -26.00
C ALA A 451 -11.53 -2.12 -25.87
N ASN A 452 -12.11 -1.93 -24.68
CA ASN A 452 -12.95 -0.77 -24.36
C ASN A 452 -12.13 0.53 -24.32
N TRP A 453 -11.29 0.73 -25.35
CA TRP A 453 -10.27 1.75 -25.42
C TRP A 453 -10.51 2.67 -26.61
N LYS A 454 -10.56 3.97 -26.38
CA LYS A 454 -10.62 4.93 -27.48
C LYS A 454 -9.20 5.14 -28.02
N GLU A 455 -9.00 4.97 -29.32
CA GLU A 455 -7.71 5.13 -30.03
C GLU A 455 -6.96 6.44 -29.71
N SER A 456 -7.68 7.50 -29.32
CA SER A 456 -7.09 8.80 -28.94
C SER A 456 -6.27 8.78 -27.63
N GLU A 457 -6.33 7.69 -26.88
CA GLU A 457 -5.63 7.53 -25.58
C GLU A 457 -4.43 6.55 -25.67
N THR A 458 -4.20 5.99 -26.85
CA THR A 458 -3.04 5.13 -27.11
C THR A 458 -1.78 5.99 -27.21
N VAL A 459 -1.22 6.33 -26.09
CA VAL A 459 0.12 6.91 -26.06
C VAL A 459 1.10 5.75 -26.16
N ALA A 460 1.94 5.74 -27.16
CA ALA A 460 3.12 4.89 -27.27
C ALA A 460 4.08 5.24 -26.12
N ILE A 461 3.70 4.84 -24.91
CA ILE A 461 4.33 5.29 -23.66
C ILE A 461 5.66 4.55 -23.42
N VAL A 462 5.75 3.30 -23.86
CA VAL A 462 6.81 2.40 -23.40
C VAL A 462 8.10 2.49 -24.22
N ASN A 463 8.03 2.76 -25.53
CA ASN A 463 9.21 2.69 -26.38
C ASN A 463 10.01 3.99 -26.55
N GLN A 464 9.44 5.16 -26.22
CA GLN A 464 10.18 6.43 -26.29
C GLN A 464 10.83 6.87 -24.99
N ASN A 465 10.42 6.27 -23.85
CA ASN A 465 10.85 6.73 -22.55
C ASN A 465 11.96 5.89 -21.91
N VAL A 466 12.15 4.64 -22.31
CA VAL A 466 13.28 3.83 -21.81
C VAL A 466 14.61 4.43 -22.29
N GLU A 467 14.70 4.89 -23.55
CA GLU A 467 15.89 5.58 -24.05
C GLU A 467 16.10 6.95 -23.40
N LYS A 468 15.02 7.67 -23.06
CA LYS A 468 15.12 9.01 -22.48
C LYS A 468 15.43 8.99 -20.99
N VAL A 469 14.89 8.04 -20.23
CA VAL A 469 15.19 7.85 -18.80
C VAL A 469 16.64 7.40 -18.62
N LEU A 470 17.17 6.50 -19.45
CA LEU A 470 18.57 6.09 -19.43
C LEU A 470 19.55 7.23 -19.79
N VAL A 471 19.10 8.19 -20.61
CA VAL A 471 19.91 9.37 -20.96
C VAL A 471 19.88 10.42 -19.84
N ASP A 472 18.72 10.63 -19.22
CA ASP A 472 18.59 11.61 -18.12
C ASP A 472 19.28 11.13 -16.83
N ASP A 473 19.25 9.83 -16.50
CA ASP A 473 19.98 9.26 -15.39
C ASP A 473 21.52 9.35 -15.63
N ALA A 474 21.98 9.10 -16.87
CA ALA A 474 23.39 9.24 -17.22
C ALA A 474 23.88 10.69 -17.19
N ILE A 475 23.00 11.67 -17.40
CA ILE A 475 23.31 13.11 -17.29
C ILE A 475 23.35 13.52 -15.81
N THR A 476 22.47 12.98 -14.98
CA THR A 476 22.43 13.27 -13.54
C THR A 476 23.63 12.68 -12.81
N GLU A 477 24.06 11.46 -13.17
CA GLU A 477 25.31 10.87 -12.63
C GLU A 477 26.57 11.66 -13.05
N LYS A 478 26.63 12.17 -14.28
CA LYS A 478 27.76 13.00 -14.72
C LYS A 478 27.82 14.36 -14.01
N ASN A 479 26.68 14.94 -13.67
CA ASN A 479 26.63 16.21 -12.95
C ASN A 479 26.97 16.07 -11.45
N ASN A 480 26.68 14.92 -10.85
CA ASN A 480 27.05 14.64 -9.45
C ASN A 480 28.54 14.28 -9.28
N THR A 481 29.24 13.84 -10.33
CA THR A 481 30.68 13.51 -10.27
C THR A 481 31.58 14.72 -10.43
N GLN A 482 31.04 15.90 -10.76
CA GLN A 482 31.81 17.11 -10.96
C GLN A 482 31.82 18.08 -9.76
N THR A 483 31.16 17.75 -8.65
CA THR A 483 31.04 18.64 -7.48
C THR A 483 31.73 18.11 -6.21
N VAL A 484 32.65 17.15 -6.33
CA VAL A 484 33.46 16.68 -5.18
C VAL A 484 34.92 16.90 -5.48
N LEU A 485 35.36 18.12 -5.30
CA LEU A 485 36.77 18.44 -5.02
C LEU A 485 36.83 19.61 -4.03
N ASP A 486 37.60 19.34 -2.97
CA ASP A 486 38.06 20.24 -1.92
C ASP A 486 37.11 20.66 -0.81
N ILE A 487 37.25 19.97 0.32
CA ILE A 487 37.61 20.58 1.60
C ILE A 487 38.18 19.47 2.51
N SER A 488 39.47 19.57 2.77
CA SER A 488 40.19 18.85 3.82
C SER A 488 40.11 19.64 5.13
N ASP A 489 40.19 18.88 6.22
CA ASP A 489 40.71 19.20 7.53
C ASP A 489 39.73 19.52 8.68
N GLU A 490 39.97 18.71 9.69
CA GLU A 490 39.84 18.85 11.15
C GLU A 490 38.76 18.08 11.86
N MET A 491 39.20 16.97 12.44
CA MET A 491 38.57 16.32 13.58
C MET A 491 38.86 17.05 14.90
N PRO A 492 38.05 16.92 15.95
CA PRO A 492 38.59 16.11 17.05
C PRO A 492 37.58 15.08 17.66
N HIS A 493 38.19 14.04 18.16
CA HIS A 493 37.67 12.94 18.94
C HIS A 493 36.89 13.36 20.20
N GLN A 494 35.80 12.65 20.49
CA GLN A 494 35.44 12.22 21.85
C GLN A 494 34.67 10.92 21.88
N GLU A 495 35.09 10.06 22.79
CA GLU A 495 34.64 8.69 23.04
C GLU A 495 33.40 8.62 23.94
N GLU A 496 32.58 7.62 23.65
CA GLU A 496 31.89 6.57 24.44
C GLU A 496 30.55 6.87 25.16
N PRO A 497 29.71 5.83 25.49
CA PRO A 497 29.82 4.38 25.30
C PRO A 497 28.58 3.66 24.73
N CYS A 498 28.89 2.49 24.21
CA CYS A 498 28.12 1.32 23.82
C CYS A 498 26.83 1.03 24.65
N LYS A 499 25.70 0.80 23.97
CA LYS A 499 24.63 -0.11 24.42
C LYS A 499 24.11 -0.95 23.28
N GLN A 500 24.06 -2.22 23.55
CA GLN A 500 23.73 -3.34 22.68
C GLN A 500 22.39 -3.18 21.97
N VAL A 501 22.42 -3.45 20.67
CA VAL A 501 21.26 -3.56 19.79
C VAL A 501 21.07 -5.04 19.47
N PHE A 502 19.91 -5.57 19.75
CA PHE A 502 19.51 -6.89 19.29
C PHE A 502 19.12 -6.82 17.80
N PHE A 503 19.86 -7.55 17.00
CA PHE A 503 19.51 -7.88 15.63
C PHE A 503 18.37 -8.88 15.63
N ILE A 504 17.30 -8.60 14.89
CA ILE A 504 16.40 -9.65 14.43
C ILE A 504 17.00 -10.14 13.11
N GLU A 505 17.69 -11.28 13.17
CA GLU A 505 18.12 -12.02 12.01
C GLU A 505 16.90 -12.49 11.21
N GLU A 506 16.94 -12.26 9.90
CA GLU A 506 16.09 -12.96 8.94
C GLU A 506 16.40 -14.46 9.04
N ALA A 507 15.56 -15.21 9.70
CA ALA A 507 15.63 -16.66 9.67
C ALA A 507 15.16 -17.16 8.31
N SER A 508 16.11 -17.56 7.49
CA SER A 508 15.89 -18.45 6.36
C SER A 508 15.52 -19.83 6.90
N HIS A 509 14.27 -20.25 6.66
CA HIS A 509 13.91 -21.64 6.36
C HIS A 509 12.57 -21.67 5.64
#